data_a6a795336cec57aa32fd1ff2e63c1795
#
_entry.id   a6a795336cec57aa32fd1ff2e63c1795
#
_cell.length_a   1.000
_cell.length_b   1.000
_cell.length_c   1.000
_cell.angle_alpha   90.00
_cell.angle_beta   90.00
_cell.angle_gamma   90.00
#
_symmetry.space_group_name_H-M   'P 1'
#
loop_
_entity.id
_entity.type
_entity.pdbx_description
1 polymer ?
#
loop_
_entity_poly.entity_id
_entity_poly.type
_entity_poly.pdbx_seq_one_letter_code
_entity_poly.pdbx_strand_id
1 'polypeptide(L)'
;AKTIKIAKKLSPKSQSGCMVACFCYYPLTSTPEDNLKAVRDEEIHQWFAIDILANGHYPSYMDRFFRENDIHLTVTEEDSELLKKYTCDFVSFSYYSSSIATCKEDGQQTAGNLVVSTKNPHLKASDWGWQIDPVGLRIMLNKMYDRTQKPVFICENGLGAHDIMEDGLIHDPYRIDYLE
;
A
#
# COMPACT_ATOMS: atom_id res chain seq x y z
N ALA A 1 6.14 15.93 -6.95
CA ALA A 1 6.95 17.13 -6.69
C ALA A 1 6.50 18.34 -7.53
N LYS A 2 6.47 18.26 -8.88
CA LYS A 2 6.05 19.40 -9.73
C LYS A 2 4.64 19.91 -9.40
N THR A 3 3.68 19.03 -9.21
CA THR A 3 2.30 19.37 -8.83
C THR A 3 2.25 20.05 -7.46
N ILE A 4 2.97 19.51 -6.47
CA ILE A 4 3.07 20.10 -5.11
C ILE A 4 3.69 21.50 -5.17
N LYS A 5 4.76 21.69 -5.98
CA LYS A 5 5.37 23.00 -6.20
C LYS A 5 4.35 24.02 -6.72
N ILE A 6 3.51 23.63 -7.68
CA ILE A 6 2.46 24.51 -8.24
C ILE A 6 1.38 24.78 -7.19
N ALA A 7 0.90 23.75 -6.49
CA ALA A 7 -0.10 23.88 -5.44
C ALA A 7 0.35 24.86 -4.35
N LYS A 8 1.57 24.71 -3.85
CA LYS A 8 2.16 25.62 -2.85
C LYS A 8 2.34 27.06 -3.37
N LYS A 9 2.57 27.25 -4.68
CA LYS A 9 2.63 28.58 -5.29
C LYS A 9 1.25 29.24 -5.34
N LEU A 10 0.20 28.49 -5.70
CA LEU A 10 -1.16 29.00 -5.83
C LEU A 10 -1.88 29.16 -4.49
N SER A 11 -1.61 28.24 -3.56
CA SER A 11 -2.21 28.20 -2.23
C SER A 11 -1.17 27.80 -1.19
N PRO A 12 -0.37 28.73 -0.69
CA PRO A 12 0.76 28.44 0.20
C PRO A 12 0.39 27.76 1.52
N LYS A 13 -0.87 27.91 1.96
CA LYS A 13 -1.38 27.31 3.22
C LYS A 13 -2.02 25.93 3.00
N SER A 14 -2.19 25.49 1.75
CA SER A 14 -2.76 24.16 1.46
C SER A 14 -1.80 23.05 1.84
N GLN A 15 -2.35 21.93 2.31
CA GLN A 15 -1.59 20.68 2.48
C GLN A 15 -1.82 19.79 1.27
N SER A 16 -0.76 19.12 0.85
CA SER A 16 -0.76 18.20 -0.30
C SER A 16 -0.38 16.82 0.18
N GLY A 17 -1.28 15.86 0.03
CA GLY A 17 -1.02 14.45 0.29
C GLY A 17 -0.66 13.68 -0.99
N CYS A 18 -0.28 12.44 -0.81
CA CYS A 18 -0.25 11.44 -1.88
C CYS A 18 -1.39 10.45 -1.64
N MET A 19 -1.84 9.76 -2.69
CA MET A 19 -2.72 8.62 -2.58
C MET A 19 -2.07 7.43 -3.27
N VAL A 20 -1.88 6.34 -2.54
CA VAL A 20 -1.29 5.11 -3.04
C VAL A 20 -2.16 3.91 -2.68
N ALA A 21 -2.13 2.86 -3.48
CA ALA A 21 -2.66 1.56 -3.05
C ALA A 21 -1.78 1.01 -1.92
N CYS A 22 -2.39 0.37 -0.93
CA CYS A 22 -1.67 -0.20 0.19
C CYS A 22 -1.47 -1.70 -0.01
N PHE A 23 -0.22 -2.14 0.03
CA PHE A 23 0.19 -3.54 -0.10
C PHE A 23 0.82 -4.01 1.21
N CYS A 24 0.04 -4.73 2.02
CA CYS A 24 0.52 -5.39 3.22
C CYS A 24 0.90 -6.84 2.88
N TYR A 25 2.15 -7.21 3.04
CA TYR A 25 2.61 -8.57 2.75
C TYR A 25 2.95 -9.34 4.03
N TYR A 26 2.40 -10.56 4.12
CA TYR A 26 2.82 -11.55 5.11
C TYR A 26 3.63 -12.66 4.43
N PRO A 27 4.70 -13.16 5.03
CA PRO A 27 5.31 -14.41 4.56
C PRO A 27 4.34 -15.58 4.79
N LEU A 28 4.24 -16.50 3.81
CA LEU A 28 3.40 -17.69 3.95
C LEU A 28 3.88 -18.58 5.11
N THR A 29 5.20 -18.66 5.27
CA THR A 29 5.85 -19.46 6.31
C THR A 29 6.91 -18.63 7.04
N SER A 30 7.41 -19.15 8.15
CA SER A 30 8.55 -18.56 8.87
C SER A 30 9.91 -18.85 8.22
N THR A 31 9.98 -19.46 7.03
CA THR A 31 11.23 -19.68 6.32
C THR A 31 11.91 -18.36 5.97
N PRO A 32 13.27 -18.30 5.99
CA PRO A 32 14.00 -17.11 5.61
C PRO A 32 13.65 -16.61 4.20
N GLU A 33 13.40 -17.52 3.26
CA GLU A 33 13.07 -17.21 1.85
C GLU A 33 11.74 -16.50 1.72
N ASP A 34 10.67 -16.99 2.38
CA ASP A 34 9.35 -16.33 2.36
C ASP A 34 9.40 -14.97 3.06
N ASN A 35 10.16 -14.86 4.16
CA ASN A 35 10.36 -13.59 4.86
C ASN A 35 11.12 -12.59 3.98
N LEU A 36 12.21 -13.01 3.32
CA LEU A 36 12.95 -12.15 2.41
C LEU A 36 12.08 -11.69 1.23
N LYS A 37 11.23 -12.59 0.71
CA LYS A 37 10.29 -12.24 -0.35
C LYS A 37 9.29 -11.19 0.11
N ALA A 38 8.71 -11.34 1.31
CA ALA A 38 7.77 -10.36 1.86
C ALA A 38 8.40 -8.97 2.00
N VAL A 39 9.64 -8.89 2.49
CA VAL A 39 10.40 -7.63 2.56
C VAL A 39 10.56 -7.01 1.17
N ARG A 40 10.99 -7.79 0.17
CA ARG A 40 11.20 -7.30 -1.19
C ARG A 40 9.93 -6.88 -1.90
N ASP A 41 8.85 -7.64 -1.72
CA ASP A 41 7.55 -7.30 -2.31
C ASP A 41 7.02 -5.98 -1.71
N GLU A 42 7.19 -5.76 -0.40
CA GLU A 42 6.86 -4.46 0.23
C GLU A 42 7.78 -3.33 -0.29
N GLU A 43 9.08 -3.56 -0.44
CA GLU A 43 10.02 -2.56 -0.97
C GLU A 43 9.60 -2.09 -2.36
N ILE A 44 9.28 -3.03 -3.25
CA ILE A 44 8.95 -2.73 -4.65
C ILE A 44 7.55 -2.12 -4.78
N HIS A 45 6.54 -2.75 -4.17
CA HIS A 45 5.15 -2.38 -4.42
C HIS A 45 4.63 -1.29 -3.49
N GLN A 46 5.16 -1.20 -2.27
CA GLN A 46 4.69 -0.27 -1.26
C GLN A 46 5.66 0.88 -1.01
N TRP A 47 6.90 0.56 -0.62
CA TRP A 47 7.80 1.59 -0.08
C TRP A 47 8.46 2.44 -1.14
N PHE A 48 8.66 1.93 -2.34
CA PHE A 48 9.25 2.70 -3.44
C PHE A 48 8.51 4.01 -3.71
N ALA A 49 7.18 3.94 -3.87
CA ALA A 49 6.38 5.14 -4.11
C ALA A 49 6.35 6.06 -2.88
N ILE A 50 6.22 5.50 -1.68
CA ILE A 50 6.17 6.25 -0.42
C ILE A 50 7.48 7.02 -0.18
N ASP A 51 8.64 6.40 -0.38
CA ASP A 51 9.93 7.06 -0.17
C ASP A 51 10.12 8.24 -1.12
N ILE A 52 9.71 8.11 -2.38
CA ILE A 52 9.79 9.22 -3.32
C ILE A 52 8.84 10.36 -2.93
N LEU A 53 7.60 10.01 -2.56
CA LEU A 53 6.55 11.00 -2.30
C LEU A 53 6.70 11.69 -0.94
N ALA A 54 7.06 10.93 0.09
CA ALA A 54 7.15 11.41 1.46
C ALA A 54 8.55 11.81 1.89
N ASN A 55 9.59 11.11 1.43
CA ASN A 55 10.97 11.32 1.83
C ASN A 55 11.81 12.05 0.75
N GLY A 56 11.28 12.16 -0.47
CA GLY A 56 11.84 13.00 -1.53
C GLY A 56 13.11 12.47 -2.19
N HIS A 57 13.30 11.16 -2.20
CA HIS A 57 14.46 10.54 -2.87
C HIS A 57 14.13 9.14 -3.40
N TYR A 58 14.88 8.73 -4.41
CA TYR A 58 14.85 7.35 -4.88
C TYR A 58 15.59 6.46 -3.86
N PRO A 59 14.94 5.40 -3.33
CA PRO A 59 15.56 4.55 -2.32
C PRO A 59 16.60 3.60 -2.93
N SER A 60 17.76 3.44 -2.29
CA SER A 60 18.89 2.63 -2.79
C SER A 60 18.58 1.13 -2.86
N TYR A 61 17.60 0.62 -2.10
CA TYR A 61 17.19 -0.79 -2.21
C TYR A 61 16.61 -1.14 -3.59
N MET A 62 16.19 -0.14 -4.38
CA MET A 62 15.72 -0.34 -5.76
C MET A 62 16.85 -0.47 -6.77
N ASP A 63 18.09 -0.09 -6.45
CA ASP A 63 19.21 -0.13 -7.40
C ASP A 63 19.45 -1.53 -7.97
N ARG A 64 19.32 -2.55 -7.12
CA ARG A 64 19.45 -3.93 -7.55
C ARG A 64 18.31 -4.34 -8.49
N PHE A 65 17.07 -4.01 -8.13
CA PHE A 65 15.89 -4.29 -8.94
C PHE A 65 16.01 -3.64 -10.32
N PHE A 66 16.43 -2.39 -10.39
CA PHE A 66 16.62 -1.69 -11.66
C PHE A 66 17.69 -2.35 -12.53
N ARG A 67 18.84 -2.72 -11.97
CA ARG A 67 19.88 -3.44 -12.70
C ARG A 67 19.43 -4.81 -13.21
N GLU A 68 18.75 -5.60 -12.37
CA GLU A 68 18.28 -6.93 -12.73
C GLU A 68 17.18 -6.92 -13.81
N ASN A 69 16.48 -5.80 -13.97
CA ASN A 69 15.40 -5.63 -14.94
C ASN A 69 15.76 -4.69 -16.11
N ASP A 70 17.03 -4.34 -16.25
CA ASP A 70 17.53 -3.43 -17.31
C ASP A 70 16.80 -2.09 -17.35
N ILE A 71 16.44 -1.56 -16.17
CA ILE A 71 15.76 -0.26 -16.03
C ILE A 71 16.81 0.83 -15.80
N HIS A 72 16.90 1.74 -16.74
CA HIS A 72 17.81 2.88 -16.66
C HIS A 72 17.06 4.16 -16.34
N LEU A 73 17.23 4.65 -15.11
CA LEU A 73 16.67 5.94 -14.68
C LEU A 73 17.72 7.04 -14.83
N THR A 74 17.36 8.09 -15.53
CA THR A 74 18.16 9.33 -15.55
C THR A 74 17.54 10.31 -14.56
N VAL A 75 18.16 10.45 -13.40
CA VAL A 75 17.76 11.42 -12.37
C VAL A 75 18.80 12.52 -12.32
N THR A 76 18.40 13.72 -12.71
CA THR A 76 19.29 14.89 -12.69
C THR A 76 19.42 15.46 -11.27
N GLU A 77 20.41 16.32 -11.05
CA GLU A 77 20.54 17.05 -9.78
C GLU A 77 19.30 17.94 -9.54
N GLU A 78 18.79 18.59 -10.60
CA GLU A 78 17.56 19.39 -10.52
C GLU A 78 16.35 18.55 -10.10
N ASP A 79 16.19 17.31 -10.64
CA ASP A 79 15.14 16.39 -10.24
C ASP A 79 15.27 15.99 -8.77
N SER A 80 16.48 15.71 -8.31
CA SER A 80 16.77 15.34 -6.94
C SER A 80 16.42 16.47 -5.96
N GLU A 81 16.84 17.70 -6.27
CA GLU A 81 16.50 18.88 -5.45
C GLU A 81 14.99 19.17 -5.48
N LEU A 82 14.33 18.97 -6.62
CA LEU A 82 12.88 19.14 -6.73
C LEU A 82 12.12 18.12 -5.86
N LEU A 83 12.51 16.85 -5.91
CA LEU A 83 11.92 15.78 -5.10
C LEU A 83 12.09 16.09 -3.61
N LYS A 84 13.32 16.39 -3.19
CA LYS A 84 13.66 16.70 -1.79
C LYS A 84 12.89 17.91 -1.24
N LYS A 85 12.68 18.92 -2.06
CA LYS A 85 12.03 20.17 -1.64
C LYS A 85 10.51 20.08 -1.60
N TYR A 86 9.89 19.26 -2.43
CA TYR A 86 8.44 19.20 -2.63
C TYR A 86 7.88 17.81 -2.36
N THR A 87 8.07 17.34 -1.14
CA THR A 87 7.43 16.12 -0.60
C THR A 87 5.98 16.37 -0.22
N CYS A 88 5.19 15.32 -0.07
CA CYS A 88 3.83 15.43 0.45
C CYS A 88 3.84 15.85 1.94
N ASP A 89 2.80 16.58 2.37
CA ASP A 89 2.64 17.01 3.77
C ASP A 89 2.07 15.88 4.64
N PHE A 90 1.29 14.97 4.05
CA PHE A 90 0.73 13.77 4.67
C PHE A 90 0.71 12.62 3.68
N VAL A 91 0.67 11.40 4.19
CA VAL A 91 0.57 10.17 3.38
C VAL A 91 -0.86 9.67 3.45
N SER A 92 -1.46 9.39 2.29
CA SER A 92 -2.75 8.74 2.25
C SER A 92 -2.75 7.52 1.35
N PHE A 93 -3.60 6.55 1.71
CA PHE A 93 -3.66 5.27 1.02
C PHE A 93 -5.06 4.65 1.04
N SER A 94 -5.25 3.68 0.15
CA SER A 94 -6.43 2.82 0.09
C SER A 94 -6.06 1.43 0.57
N TYR A 95 -6.83 0.85 1.51
CA TYR A 95 -6.61 -0.50 2.03
C TYR A 95 -7.89 -1.33 1.98
N TYR A 96 -7.79 -2.54 1.45
CA TYR A 96 -8.90 -3.48 1.38
C TYR A 96 -8.56 -4.88 1.89
N SER A 97 -7.32 -5.33 1.66
CA SER A 97 -6.86 -6.65 2.05
C SER A 97 -5.34 -6.71 2.11
N SER A 98 -4.82 -7.76 2.73
CA SER A 98 -3.40 -8.11 2.71
C SER A 98 -3.09 -9.17 1.66
N SER A 99 -1.81 -9.36 1.39
CA SER A 99 -1.27 -10.32 0.43
C SER A 99 -0.29 -11.28 1.10
N ILE A 100 -0.11 -12.46 0.51
CA ILE A 100 0.90 -13.42 0.93
C ILE A 100 2.08 -13.38 -0.03
N ALA A 101 3.28 -13.28 0.55
CA ALA A 101 4.54 -13.47 -0.14
C ALA A 101 5.06 -14.90 0.11
N THR A 102 5.31 -15.63 -0.97
CA THR A 102 5.89 -16.98 -0.90
C THR A 102 6.74 -17.27 -2.12
N CYS A 103 7.77 -18.10 -1.94
CA CYS A 103 8.57 -18.65 -3.02
C CYS A 103 7.98 -19.92 -3.64
N LYS A 104 6.82 -20.38 -3.15
CA LYS A 104 6.09 -21.53 -3.68
C LYS A 104 5.07 -21.10 -4.72
N GLU A 105 4.97 -21.85 -5.81
CA GLU A 105 4.07 -21.54 -6.94
C GLU A 105 2.70 -22.23 -6.85
N ASP A 106 2.49 -23.12 -5.86
CA ASP A 106 1.36 -24.05 -5.78
C ASP A 106 0.18 -23.58 -4.90
N GLY A 107 0.16 -22.30 -4.49
CA GLY A 107 -0.87 -21.74 -3.62
C GLY A 107 -2.19 -21.43 -4.33
N GLN A 108 -3.33 -21.60 -3.61
CA GLN A 108 -4.61 -21.06 -4.07
C GLN A 108 -4.53 -19.53 -4.16
N GLN A 109 -5.07 -18.98 -5.25
CA GLN A 109 -5.06 -17.54 -5.49
C GLN A 109 -6.26 -16.85 -4.83
N THR A 110 -6.06 -15.59 -4.44
CA THR A 110 -7.14 -14.70 -3.98
C THR A 110 -7.85 -14.07 -5.17
N ALA A 111 -9.08 -13.60 -4.95
CA ALA A 111 -9.68 -12.60 -5.83
C ALA A 111 -9.19 -11.20 -5.43
N GLY A 112 -9.05 -10.30 -6.39
CA GLY A 112 -8.68 -8.90 -6.17
C GLY A 112 -8.65 -8.14 -7.49
N ASN A 113 -8.79 -6.80 -7.43
CA ASN A 113 -8.80 -5.96 -8.62
C ASN A 113 -7.39 -5.55 -9.06
N LEU A 114 -6.48 -5.30 -8.15
CA LEU A 114 -5.14 -4.80 -8.45
C LEU A 114 -4.08 -5.89 -8.32
N VAL A 115 -4.25 -6.78 -7.36
CA VAL A 115 -3.27 -7.84 -7.07
C VAL A 115 -3.99 -9.15 -6.83
N VAL A 116 -3.52 -10.17 -7.50
CA VAL A 116 -3.84 -11.57 -7.20
C VAL A 116 -2.66 -12.13 -6.41
N SER A 117 -2.94 -12.69 -5.25
CA SER A 117 -1.93 -13.18 -4.30
C SER A 117 -2.27 -14.59 -3.87
N THR A 118 -1.32 -15.30 -3.31
CA THR A 118 -1.57 -16.56 -2.62
C THR A 118 -2.52 -16.32 -1.43
N LYS A 119 -3.51 -17.20 -1.27
CA LYS A 119 -4.50 -17.11 -0.20
C LYS A 119 -3.84 -17.30 1.17
N ASN A 120 -4.12 -16.40 2.09
CA ASN A 120 -3.74 -16.54 3.50
C ASN A 120 -4.63 -17.59 4.17
N PRO A 121 -4.09 -18.71 4.69
CA PRO A 121 -4.89 -19.79 5.28
C PRO A 121 -5.59 -19.38 6.59
N HIS A 122 -5.20 -18.26 7.20
CA HIS A 122 -5.71 -17.78 8.47
C HIS A 122 -6.81 -16.72 8.34
N LEU A 123 -7.09 -16.26 7.11
CA LEU A 123 -8.08 -15.21 6.88
C LEU A 123 -9.35 -15.76 6.22
N LYS A 124 -10.49 -15.28 6.66
CA LYS A 124 -11.76 -15.47 5.95
C LYS A 124 -11.79 -14.60 4.70
N ALA A 125 -12.65 -14.95 3.76
CA ALA A 125 -12.91 -14.13 2.59
C ALA A 125 -14.38 -13.71 2.56
N SER A 126 -14.63 -12.54 1.97
CA SER A 126 -15.98 -12.07 1.65
C SER A 126 -16.59 -12.86 0.47
N ASP A 127 -17.84 -12.55 0.14
CA ASP A 127 -18.53 -13.13 -1.02
C ASP A 127 -17.83 -12.85 -2.36
N TRP A 128 -17.05 -11.77 -2.43
CA TRP A 128 -16.23 -11.45 -3.59
C TRP A 128 -14.89 -12.20 -3.62
N GLY A 129 -14.60 -12.99 -2.59
CA GLY A 129 -13.33 -13.70 -2.44
C GLY A 129 -12.18 -12.83 -1.92
N TRP A 130 -12.47 -11.59 -1.48
CA TRP A 130 -11.46 -10.74 -0.87
C TRP A 130 -11.25 -11.13 0.59
N GLN A 131 -9.99 -11.28 0.97
CA GLN A 131 -9.67 -11.68 2.33
C GLN A 131 -9.84 -10.51 3.31
N ILE A 132 -10.47 -10.80 4.44
CA ILE A 132 -10.84 -9.83 5.47
C ILE A 132 -9.70 -9.73 6.47
N ASP A 133 -9.04 -8.58 6.53
CA ASP A 133 -7.88 -8.37 7.40
C ASP A 133 -7.83 -6.94 8.00
N PRO A 134 -8.60 -6.66 9.06
CA PRO A 134 -8.52 -5.37 9.74
C PRO A 134 -7.19 -5.17 10.49
N VAL A 135 -6.53 -6.25 10.92
CA VAL A 135 -5.22 -6.18 11.57
C VAL A 135 -4.14 -5.71 10.60
N GLY A 136 -4.22 -6.12 9.34
CA GLY A 136 -3.32 -5.64 8.28
C GLY A 136 -3.39 -4.13 8.10
N LEU A 137 -4.57 -3.53 8.19
CA LEU A 137 -4.72 -2.08 8.18
C LEU A 137 -3.95 -1.43 9.33
N ARG A 138 -4.10 -1.96 10.55
CA ARG A 138 -3.38 -1.46 11.73
C ARG A 138 -1.86 -1.60 11.58
N ILE A 139 -1.38 -2.70 11.02
CA ILE A 139 0.04 -2.92 10.73
C ILE A 139 0.55 -1.85 9.76
N MET A 140 -0.20 -1.59 8.69
CA MET A 140 0.21 -0.62 7.68
C MET A 140 0.18 0.83 8.19
N LEU A 141 -0.79 1.18 9.03
CA LEU A 141 -0.80 2.49 9.70
C LEU A 141 0.47 2.72 10.53
N ASN A 142 0.88 1.72 11.33
CA ASN A 142 2.12 1.81 12.10
C ASN A 142 3.34 1.91 11.18
N LYS A 143 3.48 1.01 10.21
CA LYS A 143 4.60 1.02 9.26
C LYS A 143 4.71 2.35 8.48
N MET A 144 3.56 2.90 8.01
CA MET A 144 3.53 4.19 7.30
C MET A 144 4.01 5.34 8.17
N TYR A 145 3.48 5.42 9.39
CA TYR A 145 3.89 6.46 10.33
C TYR A 145 5.35 6.33 10.73
N ASP A 146 5.79 5.13 11.11
CA ASP A 146 7.19 4.89 11.52
C ASP A 146 8.19 5.24 10.42
N ARG A 147 7.83 4.96 9.16
CA ARG A 147 8.71 5.25 8.02
C ARG A 147 8.75 6.71 7.62
N THR A 148 7.64 7.41 7.71
CA THR A 148 7.51 8.76 7.14
C THR A 148 7.46 9.87 8.19
N GLN A 149 7.06 9.56 9.42
CA GLN A 149 6.80 10.51 10.51
C GLN A 149 5.84 11.65 10.08
N LYS A 150 4.96 11.36 9.11
CA LYS A 150 3.95 12.30 8.61
C LYS A 150 2.55 11.86 9.05
N PRO A 151 1.58 12.79 9.11
CA PRO A 151 0.19 12.41 9.29
C PRO A 151 -0.23 11.38 8.24
N VAL A 152 -1.04 10.41 8.66
CA VAL A 152 -1.54 9.33 7.79
C VAL A 152 -3.04 9.49 7.64
N PHE A 153 -3.54 9.38 6.41
CA PHE A 153 -4.95 9.52 6.07
C PHE A 153 -5.41 8.32 5.23
N ILE A 154 -6.47 7.65 5.65
CA ILE A 154 -7.07 6.55 4.89
C ILE A 154 -8.08 7.16 3.91
N CYS A 155 -7.78 7.09 2.60
CA CYS A 155 -8.67 7.59 1.55
C CYS A 155 -9.82 6.64 1.26
N GLU A 156 -9.50 5.33 1.26
CA GLU A 156 -10.47 4.29 0.96
C GLU A 156 -10.22 3.10 1.88
N ASN A 157 -11.29 2.57 2.43
CA ASN A 157 -11.30 1.35 3.20
C ASN A 157 -12.67 0.69 3.10
N GLY A 158 -12.72 -0.63 3.21
CA GLY A 158 -13.99 -1.33 3.19
C GLY A 158 -13.88 -2.80 2.87
N LEU A 159 -15.04 -3.42 2.78
CA LEU A 159 -15.23 -4.84 2.53
C LEU A 159 -16.14 -5.01 1.32
N GLY A 160 -15.64 -5.67 0.27
CA GLY A 160 -16.44 -6.05 -0.90
C GLY A 160 -17.35 -7.24 -0.56
N ALA A 161 -18.67 -7.04 -0.59
CA ALA A 161 -19.67 -8.08 -0.35
C ALA A 161 -20.94 -7.80 -1.17
N HIS A 162 -21.80 -8.80 -1.34
CA HIS A 162 -23.10 -8.62 -1.96
C HIS A 162 -24.11 -8.08 -0.95
N ASP A 163 -24.64 -6.89 -1.25
CA ASP A 163 -25.68 -6.29 -0.42
C ASP A 163 -27.04 -6.92 -0.72
N ILE A 164 -27.76 -7.28 0.34
CA ILE A 164 -29.14 -7.79 0.25
C ILE A 164 -30.04 -6.75 0.90
N MET A 165 -31.02 -6.28 0.13
CA MET A 165 -32.03 -5.35 0.64
C MET A 165 -33.18 -6.15 1.28
N GLU A 166 -33.44 -5.92 2.56
CA GLU A 166 -34.57 -6.51 3.31
C GLU A 166 -35.37 -5.33 3.92
N ASP A 167 -36.68 -5.29 3.62
CA ASP A 167 -37.59 -4.24 4.12
C ASP A 167 -37.12 -2.79 3.86
N GLY A 168 -36.42 -2.58 2.75
CA GLY A 168 -35.87 -1.27 2.36
C GLY A 168 -34.57 -0.87 3.08
N LEU A 169 -33.96 -1.77 3.82
CA LEU A 169 -32.70 -1.59 4.53
C LEU A 169 -31.67 -2.63 4.09
N ILE A 170 -30.39 -2.28 4.25
CA ILE A 170 -29.28 -3.22 4.09
C ILE A 170 -28.70 -3.48 5.48
N HIS A 171 -28.78 -4.72 5.90
CA HIS A 171 -28.19 -5.17 7.17
C HIS A 171 -26.81 -5.74 6.91
N ASP A 172 -25.76 -5.00 7.28
CA ASP A 172 -24.37 -5.33 7.01
C ASP A 172 -23.50 -5.45 8.27
N PRO A 173 -23.85 -6.30 9.24
CA PRO A 173 -23.07 -6.48 10.47
C PRO A 173 -21.61 -6.89 10.16
N TYR A 174 -21.38 -7.61 9.08
CA TYR A 174 -20.04 -7.99 8.61
C TYR A 174 -19.13 -6.79 8.28
N ARG A 175 -19.68 -5.62 7.86
CA ARG A 175 -18.91 -4.39 7.69
C ARG A 175 -18.64 -3.69 9.01
N ILE A 176 -19.61 -3.75 9.93
CA ILE A 176 -19.44 -3.23 11.28
C ILE A 176 -18.34 -3.99 11.99
N ASP A 177 -18.40 -5.33 11.97
CA ASP A 177 -17.38 -6.22 12.56
C ASP A 177 -15.97 -5.98 11.96
N TYR A 178 -15.90 -5.56 10.69
CA TYR A 178 -14.63 -5.23 10.04
C TYR A 178 -14.06 -3.89 10.54
N LEU A 179 -14.91 -2.93 10.86
CA LEU A 179 -14.50 -1.57 11.25
C LEU A 179 -14.24 -1.41 12.75
N GLU A 180 -14.75 -2.32 13.61
CA GLU A 180 -14.50 -2.36 15.06
C GLU A 180 -13.14 -3.01 15.40
#